data_8f7dbc14edf6179025ef9b3c43c8d24b
#
_entry.id   8f7dbc14edf6179025ef9b3c43c8d24b
#
_cell.length_a   1.000
_cell.length_b   1.000
_cell.length_c   1.000
_cell.angle_alpha   90.00
_cell.angle_beta   90.00
_cell.angle_gamma   90.00
#
_symmetry.space_group_name_H-M   'P 1'
#
loop_
_entity.id
_entity.type
_entity.pdbx_description
1 polymer ?
#
loop_
_entity_poly.entity_id
_entity_poly.type
_entity_poly.pdbx_seq_one_letter_code
_entity_poly.pdbx_strand_id
1 'polypeptide(L)'
;MLAAITLGPTLYLLVTSLTPLSLVNPRTAYDFSDPTQNYRAAFVDPRFLNSVWVQVKLSIATVVLQLLVGLGVALLLNMRSRFLEAVRTAFLIPMVLPPIVVAIIWKIMYVTDVSPLHRALAFIGLPVSSLISNADTALWAIAAADTWEWFPFTMLMVLAALQMIPDEPIEAAKIDGAGRLQLFWYVLLPYIQPTLVVAGLFRLIDSVKAFPLIYVLTNGGPGTVTEVTNYYAFVQALNFSFWGYSSAIATLMVAGVLLLSWIIGRLGADRRLDD
;
A
#
# COMPACT_ATOMS: atom_id res chain seq x y z
N MET A 1 -0.74 16.25 -26.48
CA MET A 1 -0.32 16.95 -25.25
C MET A 1 -0.18 15.98 -24.07
N LEU A 2 -1.18 15.20 -23.68
CA LEU A 2 -1.09 14.21 -22.58
C LEU A 2 0.07 13.21 -22.76
N ALA A 3 0.25 12.64 -23.95
CA ALA A 3 1.34 11.70 -24.22
C ALA A 3 2.74 12.34 -24.00
N ALA A 4 2.93 13.59 -24.36
CA ALA A 4 4.22 14.26 -24.15
C ALA A 4 4.52 14.52 -22.66
N ILE A 5 3.48 14.85 -21.86
CA ILE A 5 3.62 15.09 -20.42
C ILE A 5 3.95 13.81 -19.66
N THR A 6 3.44 12.66 -20.09
CA THR A 6 3.68 11.37 -19.44
C THR A 6 4.94 10.66 -19.98
N LEU A 7 5.13 10.67 -21.30
CA LEU A 7 6.26 9.97 -21.93
C LEU A 7 7.58 10.69 -21.71
N GLY A 8 7.60 12.05 -21.70
CA GLY A 8 8.82 12.81 -21.51
C GLY A 8 9.58 12.45 -20.23
N PRO A 9 8.97 12.59 -19.03
CA PRO A 9 9.60 12.22 -17.77
C PRO A 9 9.93 10.72 -17.68
N THR A 10 9.08 9.85 -18.25
CA THR A 10 9.35 8.40 -18.25
C THR A 10 10.56 8.04 -19.11
N LEU A 11 10.68 8.63 -20.30
CA LEU A 11 11.85 8.44 -21.15
C LEU A 11 13.12 9.00 -20.50
N TYR A 12 13.03 10.19 -19.88
CA TYR A 12 14.13 10.77 -19.12
C TYR A 12 14.59 9.83 -18.00
N LEU A 13 13.66 9.28 -17.21
CA LEU A 13 13.96 8.31 -16.17
C LEU A 13 14.70 7.08 -16.75
N LEU A 14 14.18 6.51 -17.85
CA LEU A 14 14.79 5.35 -18.49
C LEU A 14 16.20 5.65 -19.02
N VAL A 15 16.38 6.78 -19.70
CA VAL A 15 17.70 7.19 -20.21
C VAL A 15 18.68 7.43 -19.06
N THR A 16 18.25 8.13 -18.01
CA THR A 16 19.08 8.42 -16.83
C THR A 16 19.47 7.13 -16.10
N SER A 17 18.61 6.12 -16.08
CA SER A 17 18.90 4.83 -15.44
C SER A 17 20.07 4.06 -16.08
N LEU A 18 20.36 4.36 -17.36
CA LEU A 18 21.44 3.76 -18.15
C LEU A 18 22.77 4.52 -18.04
N THR A 19 22.81 5.59 -17.25
CA THR A 19 24.00 6.45 -17.08
C THR A 19 24.40 6.54 -15.61
N PRO A 20 25.68 6.71 -15.28
CA PRO A 20 26.13 6.93 -13.91
C PRO A 20 25.89 8.38 -13.44
N LEU A 21 24.78 9.01 -13.86
CA LEU A 21 24.51 10.40 -13.55
C LEU A 21 24.57 10.67 -12.04
N SER A 22 25.47 11.58 -11.69
CA SER A 22 25.57 12.14 -10.35
C SER A 22 25.59 13.66 -10.43
N LEU A 23 24.86 14.33 -9.53
CA LEU A 23 24.91 15.80 -9.45
C LEU A 23 26.24 16.33 -8.97
N VAL A 24 27.05 15.50 -8.30
CA VAL A 24 28.43 15.85 -7.91
C VAL A 24 29.33 15.90 -9.14
N ASN A 25 29.05 15.09 -10.17
CA ASN A 25 29.77 15.10 -11.43
C ASN A 25 28.79 15.07 -12.62
N PRO A 26 28.25 16.23 -13.06
CA PRO A 26 27.27 16.29 -14.14
C PRO A 26 27.74 15.78 -15.50
N ARG A 27 29.07 15.65 -15.70
CA ARG A 27 29.62 15.11 -16.97
C ARG A 27 29.24 13.66 -17.20
N THR A 28 28.83 12.93 -16.16
CA THR A 28 28.37 11.54 -16.25
C THR A 28 26.95 11.39 -16.83
N ALA A 29 26.24 12.50 -17.09
CA ALA A 29 24.87 12.48 -17.61
C ALA A 29 24.74 11.79 -19.00
N TYR A 30 25.79 11.82 -19.80
CA TYR A 30 25.82 11.28 -21.16
C TYR A 30 26.85 10.14 -21.33
N ASP A 31 27.27 9.55 -20.21
CA ASP A 31 28.17 8.41 -20.22
C ASP A 31 27.36 7.10 -20.34
N PHE A 32 27.37 6.51 -21.52
CA PHE A 32 26.72 5.23 -21.84
C PHE A 32 27.73 4.11 -22.01
N SER A 33 28.93 4.23 -21.45
CA SER A 33 30.02 3.21 -21.59
C SER A 33 29.59 1.86 -20.96
N ASP A 34 28.84 1.87 -19.89
CA ASP A 34 28.26 0.68 -19.24
C ASP A 34 26.80 0.90 -18.84
N PRO A 35 25.82 0.75 -19.75
CA PRO A 35 24.42 1.02 -19.49
C PRO A 35 23.78 0.13 -18.41
N THR A 36 24.41 -0.97 -18.07
CA THR A 36 23.88 -1.95 -17.09
C THR A 36 24.47 -1.79 -15.70
N GLN A 37 25.42 -0.90 -15.48
CA GLN A 37 26.16 -0.79 -14.23
C GLN A 37 25.25 -0.52 -13.02
N ASN A 38 24.27 0.39 -13.15
CA ASN A 38 23.33 0.74 -12.06
C ASN A 38 22.46 -0.46 -11.67
N TYR A 39 22.01 -1.23 -12.65
CA TYR A 39 21.21 -2.43 -12.40
C TYR A 39 22.05 -3.53 -11.74
N ARG A 40 23.26 -3.76 -12.22
CA ARG A 40 24.19 -4.72 -11.59
C ARG A 40 24.51 -4.31 -10.16
N ALA A 41 24.78 -3.02 -9.92
CA ALA A 41 25.01 -2.49 -8.59
C ALA A 41 23.81 -2.73 -7.67
N ALA A 42 22.57 -2.50 -8.13
CA ALA A 42 21.35 -2.72 -7.35
C ALA A 42 21.22 -4.18 -6.92
N PHE A 43 21.44 -5.15 -7.82
CA PHE A 43 21.27 -6.57 -7.48
C PHE A 43 22.33 -7.12 -6.51
N VAL A 44 23.45 -6.43 -6.30
CA VAL A 44 24.49 -6.82 -5.32
C VAL A 44 24.49 -5.93 -4.07
N ASP A 45 23.69 -4.87 -4.05
CA ASP A 45 23.58 -3.96 -2.90
C ASP A 45 22.69 -4.56 -1.80
N PRO A 46 23.25 -4.94 -0.63
CA PRO A 46 22.44 -5.54 0.46
C PRO A 46 21.37 -4.60 0.99
N ARG A 47 21.58 -3.27 0.96
CA ARG A 47 20.62 -2.28 1.44
C ARG A 47 19.45 -2.14 0.49
N PHE A 48 19.69 -2.16 -0.82
CA PHE A 48 18.62 -2.23 -1.82
C PHE A 48 17.79 -3.51 -1.66
N LEU A 49 18.43 -4.67 -1.57
CA LEU A 49 17.73 -5.95 -1.40
C LEU A 49 16.91 -5.98 -0.12
N ASN A 50 17.44 -5.44 1.00
CA ASN A 50 16.67 -5.26 2.22
C ASN A 50 15.46 -4.34 2.01
N SER A 51 15.63 -3.23 1.28
CA SER A 51 14.53 -2.29 1.02
C SER A 51 13.40 -2.93 0.22
N VAL A 52 13.72 -3.79 -0.75
CA VAL A 52 12.74 -4.60 -1.49
C VAL A 52 12.00 -5.55 -0.56
N TRP A 53 12.73 -6.24 0.33
CA TRP A 53 12.12 -7.15 1.30
C TRP A 53 11.19 -6.43 2.28
N VAL A 54 11.59 -5.27 2.77
CA VAL A 54 10.76 -4.40 3.64
C VAL A 54 9.51 -3.93 2.87
N GLN A 55 9.67 -3.53 1.61
CA GLN A 55 8.54 -3.14 0.74
C GLN A 55 7.54 -4.29 0.58
N VAL A 56 8.00 -5.50 0.29
CA VAL A 56 7.13 -6.69 0.14
C VAL A 56 6.38 -6.97 1.44
N LYS A 57 7.08 -6.98 2.58
CA LYS A 57 6.44 -7.18 3.89
C LYS A 57 5.36 -6.14 4.18
N LEU A 58 5.68 -4.86 3.97
CA LEU A 58 4.73 -3.78 4.20
C LEU A 58 3.53 -3.90 3.26
N SER A 59 3.75 -4.12 1.96
CA SER A 59 2.68 -4.24 0.97
C SER A 59 1.74 -5.40 1.28
N ILE A 60 2.27 -6.58 1.63
CA ILE A 60 1.43 -7.72 2.02
C ILE A 60 0.63 -7.40 3.29
N ALA A 61 1.29 -6.86 4.32
CA ALA A 61 0.63 -6.53 5.58
C ALA A 61 -0.51 -5.51 5.37
N THR A 62 -0.23 -4.41 4.67
CA THR A 62 -1.23 -3.35 4.45
C THR A 62 -2.38 -3.81 3.59
N VAL A 63 -2.12 -4.51 2.48
CA VAL A 63 -3.18 -5.01 1.58
C VAL A 63 -4.08 -6.01 2.31
N VAL A 64 -3.51 -6.98 3.03
CA VAL A 64 -4.29 -7.96 3.78
C VAL A 64 -5.13 -7.28 4.86
N LEU A 65 -4.54 -6.39 5.66
CA LEU A 65 -5.26 -5.67 6.70
C LEU A 65 -6.39 -4.80 6.12
N GLN A 66 -6.14 -4.08 5.03
CA GLN A 66 -7.13 -3.23 4.37
C GLN A 66 -8.28 -4.03 3.78
N LEU A 67 -7.99 -5.21 3.18
CA LEU A 67 -9.02 -6.10 2.68
C LEU A 67 -9.87 -6.67 3.81
N LEU A 68 -9.26 -7.12 4.90
CA LEU A 68 -9.96 -7.69 6.04
C LEU A 68 -10.82 -6.64 6.77
N VAL A 69 -10.23 -5.48 7.09
CA VAL A 69 -10.93 -4.40 7.78
C VAL A 69 -12.03 -3.82 6.90
N GLY A 70 -11.70 -3.55 5.62
CA GLY A 70 -12.68 -3.01 4.65
C GLY A 70 -13.86 -3.95 4.43
N LEU A 71 -13.61 -5.26 4.26
CA LEU A 71 -14.65 -6.29 4.15
C LEU A 71 -15.49 -6.35 5.44
N GLY A 72 -14.84 -6.42 6.60
CA GLY A 72 -15.55 -6.47 7.88
C GLY A 72 -16.45 -5.27 8.09
N VAL A 73 -15.95 -4.06 7.83
CA VAL A 73 -16.75 -2.82 7.97
C VAL A 73 -17.86 -2.77 6.90
N ALA A 74 -17.59 -3.19 5.65
CA ALA A 74 -18.63 -3.25 4.62
C ALA A 74 -19.80 -4.18 4.98
N LEU A 75 -19.51 -5.36 5.54
CA LEU A 75 -20.52 -6.30 6.01
C LEU A 75 -21.35 -5.71 7.15
N LEU A 76 -20.73 -5.01 8.10
CA LEU A 76 -21.43 -4.33 9.20
C LEU A 76 -22.32 -3.19 8.70
N LEU A 77 -21.88 -2.46 7.68
CA LEU A 77 -22.57 -1.32 7.12
C LEU A 77 -23.55 -1.67 5.98
N ASN A 78 -23.67 -2.95 5.60
CA ASN A 78 -24.56 -3.39 4.49
C ASN A 78 -26.06 -3.36 4.86
N MET A 79 -26.46 -2.58 5.84
CA MET A 79 -27.87 -2.39 6.22
C MET A 79 -28.37 -1.03 5.72
N ARG A 80 -29.60 -0.96 5.25
CA ARG A 80 -30.25 0.29 4.83
C ARG A 80 -30.69 1.09 6.07
N SER A 81 -29.92 2.12 6.44
CA SER A 81 -30.24 3.03 7.57
C SER A 81 -29.58 4.38 7.32
N ARG A 82 -30.32 5.48 7.55
CA ARG A 82 -29.78 6.85 7.46
C ARG A 82 -28.61 7.10 8.39
N PHE A 83 -28.62 6.47 9.58
CA PHE A 83 -27.51 6.54 10.52
C PHE A 83 -26.26 5.88 9.92
N LEU A 84 -26.38 4.69 9.31
CA LEU A 84 -25.26 3.99 8.69
C LEU A 84 -24.73 4.72 7.45
N GLU A 85 -25.56 5.45 6.73
CA GLU A 85 -25.10 6.33 5.62
C GLU A 85 -24.19 7.45 6.13
N ALA A 86 -24.55 8.10 7.24
CA ALA A 86 -23.69 9.09 7.89
C ALA A 86 -22.38 8.48 8.38
N VAL A 87 -22.43 7.29 8.99
CA VAL A 87 -21.23 6.53 9.42
C VAL A 87 -20.34 6.17 8.23
N ARG A 88 -20.90 5.71 7.10
CA ARG A 88 -20.15 5.44 5.86
C ARG A 88 -19.39 6.68 5.41
N THR A 89 -20.07 7.84 5.41
CA THR A 89 -19.45 9.12 5.00
C THR A 89 -18.32 9.51 5.97
N ALA A 90 -18.49 9.31 7.27
CA ALA A 90 -17.44 9.58 8.25
C ALA A 90 -16.19 8.70 8.04
N PHE A 91 -16.37 7.43 7.68
CA PHE A 91 -15.25 6.54 7.38
C PHE A 91 -14.46 6.94 6.13
N LEU A 92 -14.99 7.80 5.26
CA LEU A 92 -14.24 8.28 4.09
C LEU A 92 -13.25 9.40 4.42
N ILE A 93 -13.39 10.05 5.59
CA ILE A 93 -12.54 11.19 5.97
C ILE A 93 -11.05 10.87 5.88
N PRO A 94 -10.55 9.72 6.41
CA PRO A 94 -9.12 9.39 6.32
C PRO A 94 -8.58 9.39 4.89
N MET A 95 -9.31 8.77 3.96
CA MET A 95 -8.89 8.60 2.57
C MET A 95 -8.85 9.92 1.78
N VAL A 96 -9.57 10.94 2.21
CA VAL A 96 -9.61 12.27 1.55
C VAL A 96 -8.47 13.16 2.03
N LEU A 97 -7.86 12.84 3.18
CA LEU A 97 -6.74 13.61 3.72
C LEU A 97 -5.48 13.42 2.86
N PRO A 98 -4.67 14.48 2.66
CA PRO A 98 -3.36 14.31 2.05
C PRO A 98 -2.49 13.35 2.87
N PRO A 99 -1.76 12.39 2.24
CA PRO A 99 -0.97 11.39 2.98
C PRO A 99 0.05 11.96 3.96
N ILE A 100 0.60 13.15 3.67
CA ILE A 100 1.52 13.85 4.59
C ILE A 100 0.80 14.29 5.89
N VAL A 101 -0.45 14.70 5.80
CA VAL A 101 -1.27 15.09 6.97
C VAL A 101 -1.59 13.86 7.81
N VAL A 102 -1.96 12.75 7.17
CA VAL A 102 -2.16 11.46 7.83
C VAL A 102 -0.90 11.05 8.59
N ALA A 103 0.26 11.14 7.94
CA ALA A 103 1.55 10.82 8.56
C ALA A 103 1.84 11.69 9.79
N ILE A 104 1.54 12.99 9.75
CA ILE A 104 1.72 13.90 10.90
C ILE A 104 0.75 13.54 12.04
N ILE A 105 -0.52 13.27 11.74
CA ILE A 105 -1.51 12.85 12.74
C ILE A 105 -1.03 11.59 13.45
N TRP A 106 -0.62 10.56 12.70
CA TRP A 106 -0.13 9.32 13.28
C TRP A 106 1.19 9.48 14.02
N LYS A 107 2.07 10.41 13.59
CA LYS A 107 3.29 10.73 14.34
C LYS A 107 2.95 11.24 15.75
N ILE A 108 2.00 12.16 15.87
CA ILE A 108 1.53 12.65 17.17
C ILE A 108 0.90 11.51 17.99
N MET A 109 0.16 10.61 17.35
CA MET A 109 -0.43 9.43 18.00
C MET A 109 0.61 8.43 18.51
N TYR A 110 1.82 8.40 17.93
CA TYR A 110 2.90 7.47 18.30
C TYR A 110 3.97 8.05 19.21
N VAL A 111 3.97 9.38 19.45
CA VAL A 111 4.89 10.02 20.41
C VAL A 111 4.41 9.76 21.83
N THR A 112 5.23 9.06 22.64
CA THR A 112 4.87 8.55 23.97
C THR A 112 4.33 9.61 24.93
N ASP A 113 4.95 10.79 24.96
CA ASP A 113 4.68 11.80 25.99
C ASP A 113 3.34 12.53 25.83
N VAL A 114 2.83 12.65 24.59
CA VAL A 114 1.63 13.41 24.26
C VAL A 114 0.49 12.54 23.72
N SER A 115 0.76 11.31 23.38
CA SER A 115 -0.15 10.43 22.64
C SER A 115 -1.39 10.01 23.45
N PRO A 116 -2.58 10.26 22.92
CA PRO A 116 -3.83 9.69 23.47
C PRO A 116 -3.81 8.15 23.45
N LEU A 117 -3.20 7.55 22.42
CA LEU A 117 -3.08 6.10 22.26
C LEU A 117 -2.25 5.49 23.39
N HIS A 118 -1.10 6.09 23.71
CA HIS A 118 -0.24 5.62 24.79
C HIS A 118 -0.92 5.75 26.16
N ARG A 119 -1.65 6.84 26.38
CA ARG A 119 -2.44 7.01 27.63
C ARG A 119 -3.53 5.94 27.75
N ALA A 120 -4.23 5.63 26.65
CA ALA A 120 -5.25 4.59 26.65
C ALA A 120 -4.65 3.20 26.90
N LEU A 121 -3.51 2.88 26.28
CA LEU A 121 -2.79 1.61 26.48
C LEU A 121 -2.26 1.50 27.93
N ALA A 122 -1.72 2.56 28.49
CA ALA A 122 -1.26 2.59 29.87
C ALA A 122 -2.43 2.40 30.86
N PHE A 123 -3.60 2.95 30.56
CA PHE A 123 -4.79 2.79 31.40
C PHE A 123 -5.26 1.32 31.51
N ILE A 124 -5.07 0.52 30.44
CA ILE A 124 -5.36 -0.92 30.45
C ILE A 124 -4.17 -1.79 30.86
N GLY A 125 -3.10 -1.19 31.40
CA GLY A 125 -1.93 -1.89 31.95
C GLY A 125 -0.96 -2.45 30.91
N LEU A 126 -1.06 -2.03 29.64
CA LEU A 126 -0.09 -2.42 28.62
C LEU A 126 1.16 -1.54 28.68
N PRO A 127 2.39 -2.11 28.69
CA PRO A 127 3.62 -1.34 28.66
C PRO A 127 3.76 -0.58 27.36
N VAL A 128 4.03 0.71 27.44
CA VAL A 128 4.07 1.57 26.28
C VAL A 128 5.47 2.08 26.02
N SER A 129 6.20 1.38 25.17
CA SER A 129 7.36 1.91 24.48
C SER A 129 6.94 2.59 23.17
N SER A 130 7.77 3.51 22.66
CA SER A 130 7.51 4.14 21.36
C SER A 130 7.41 3.09 20.26
N LEU A 131 6.24 2.98 19.65
CA LEU A 131 5.95 1.98 18.60
C LEU A 131 6.81 2.18 17.35
N ILE A 132 7.16 3.43 17.03
CA ILE A 132 7.94 3.78 15.83
C ILE A 132 9.45 3.78 16.07
N SER A 133 9.90 3.72 17.33
CA SER A 133 11.32 3.69 17.68
C SER A 133 11.85 2.28 17.96
N ASN A 134 10.97 1.28 17.99
CA ASN A 134 11.32 -0.12 18.20
C ASN A 134 11.32 -0.86 16.84
N ALA A 135 12.41 -1.59 16.57
CA ALA A 135 12.59 -2.32 15.31
C ALA A 135 11.48 -3.37 15.04
N ASP A 136 10.96 -4.00 16.10
CA ASP A 136 9.94 -5.05 15.97
C ASP A 136 8.54 -4.49 15.69
N THR A 137 8.27 -3.26 16.10
CA THR A 137 6.92 -2.65 16.01
C THR A 137 6.79 -1.57 14.95
N ALA A 138 7.88 -0.94 14.53
CA ALA A 138 7.85 0.22 13.64
C ALA A 138 7.15 -0.06 12.30
N LEU A 139 7.43 -1.21 11.66
CA LEU A 139 6.79 -1.59 10.41
C LEU A 139 5.27 -1.80 10.57
N TRP A 140 4.86 -2.41 11.68
CA TRP A 140 3.44 -2.65 11.99
C TRP A 140 2.70 -1.35 12.35
N ALA A 141 3.38 -0.40 13.00
CA ALA A 141 2.82 0.92 13.26
C ALA A 141 2.54 1.68 11.94
N ILE A 142 3.46 1.60 10.97
CA ILE A 142 3.25 2.15 9.62
C ILE A 142 2.08 1.42 8.94
N ALA A 143 2.05 0.09 8.99
CA ALA A 143 0.98 -0.70 8.39
C ALA A 143 -0.40 -0.36 8.99
N ALA A 144 -0.48 -0.10 10.29
CA ALA A 144 -1.72 0.32 10.95
C ALA A 144 -2.17 1.71 10.48
N ALA A 145 -1.26 2.66 10.36
CA ALA A 145 -1.55 4.00 9.85
C ALA A 145 -2.04 3.97 8.40
N ASP A 146 -1.35 3.23 7.53
CA ASP A 146 -1.72 3.05 6.12
C ASP A 146 -3.07 2.30 5.99
N THR A 147 -3.30 1.32 6.85
CA THR A 147 -4.59 0.61 6.88
C THR A 147 -5.73 1.56 7.27
N TRP A 148 -5.55 2.39 8.29
CA TRP A 148 -6.55 3.37 8.70
C TRP A 148 -6.87 4.39 7.60
N GLU A 149 -5.87 4.81 6.84
CA GLU A 149 -6.06 5.75 5.73
C GLU A 149 -6.86 5.10 4.59
N TRP A 150 -6.59 3.83 4.26
CA TRP A 150 -7.03 3.24 3.01
C TRP A 150 -8.06 2.10 3.10
N PHE A 151 -8.38 1.56 4.29
CA PHE A 151 -9.46 0.57 4.40
C PHE A 151 -10.82 1.07 3.86
N PRO A 152 -11.14 2.40 3.89
CA PRO A 152 -12.41 2.88 3.37
C PRO A 152 -12.56 2.66 1.86
N PHE A 153 -11.47 2.65 1.10
CA PHE A 153 -11.49 2.31 -0.32
C PHE A 153 -12.02 0.89 -0.54
N THR A 154 -11.46 -0.08 0.18
CA THR A 154 -11.93 -1.48 0.12
C THR A 154 -13.36 -1.60 0.62
N MET A 155 -13.69 -0.92 1.72
CA MET A 155 -15.06 -0.88 2.26
C MET A 155 -16.07 -0.42 1.21
N LEU A 156 -15.80 0.66 0.50
CA LEU A 156 -16.70 1.19 -0.54
C LEU A 156 -16.89 0.21 -1.70
N MET A 157 -15.79 -0.36 -2.21
CA MET A 157 -15.84 -1.32 -3.31
C MET A 157 -16.65 -2.56 -2.93
N VAL A 158 -16.38 -3.11 -1.75
CA VAL A 158 -17.09 -4.29 -1.25
C VAL A 158 -18.56 -3.97 -0.96
N LEU A 159 -18.85 -2.80 -0.35
CA LEU A 159 -20.23 -2.40 -0.07
C LEU A 159 -21.03 -2.24 -1.35
N ALA A 160 -20.46 -1.64 -2.40
CA ALA A 160 -21.12 -1.54 -3.70
C ALA A 160 -21.39 -2.93 -4.30
N ALA A 161 -20.42 -3.84 -4.23
CA ALA A 161 -20.60 -5.21 -4.71
C ALA A 161 -21.69 -5.96 -3.92
N LEU A 162 -21.72 -5.83 -2.59
CA LEU A 162 -22.77 -6.43 -1.75
C LEU A 162 -24.17 -5.92 -2.10
N GLN A 163 -24.29 -4.64 -2.47
CA GLN A 163 -25.58 -4.04 -2.85
C GLN A 163 -26.07 -4.43 -4.25
N MET A 164 -25.20 -5.02 -5.06
CA MET A 164 -25.52 -5.54 -6.39
C MET A 164 -25.95 -7.01 -6.40
N ILE A 165 -25.82 -7.71 -5.26
CA ILE A 165 -26.24 -9.12 -5.14
C ILE A 165 -27.76 -9.18 -5.23
N PRO A 166 -28.35 -10.02 -6.13
CA PRO A 166 -29.79 -10.25 -6.17
C PRO A 166 -30.34 -10.78 -4.84
N ASP A 167 -31.58 -10.50 -4.53
CA ASP A 167 -32.20 -10.98 -3.28
C ASP A 167 -32.50 -12.49 -3.34
N GLU A 168 -32.75 -13.05 -4.52
CA GLU A 168 -33.17 -14.45 -4.70
C GLU A 168 -32.17 -15.47 -4.13
N PRO A 169 -30.85 -15.41 -4.39
CA PRO A 169 -29.89 -16.35 -3.78
C PRO A 169 -29.83 -16.25 -2.26
N ILE A 170 -30.03 -15.03 -1.74
CA ILE A 170 -29.99 -14.77 -0.29
C ILE A 170 -31.25 -15.34 0.40
N GLU A 171 -32.43 -15.18 -0.25
CA GLU A 171 -33.69 -15.71 0.25
C GLU A 171 -33.73 -17.23 0.15
N ALA A 172 -33.30 -17.82 -0.97
CA ALA A 172 -33.20 -19.26 -1.15
C ALA A 172 -32.34 -19.90 -0.04
N ALA A 173 -31.14 -19.37 0.19
CA ALA A 173 -30.24 -19.86 1.23
C ALA A 173 -30.87 -19.78 2.65
N LYS A 174 -31.67 -18.72 2.93
CA LYS A 174 -32.38 -18.59 4.22
C LYS A 174 -33.51 -19.61 4.34
N ILE A 175 -34.23 -19.90 3.25
CA ILE A 175 -35.29 -20.92 3.24
C ILE A 175 -34.68 -22.30 3.48
N ASP A 176 -33.48 -22.57 2.92
CA ASP A 176 -32.72 -23.80 3.14
C ASP A 176 -32.10 -23.90 4.54
N GLY A 177 -32.33 -22.89 5.40
CA GLY A 177 -31.87 -22.88 6.79
C GLY A 177 -30.40 -22.47 6.96
N ALA A 178 -29.77 -21.83 5.96
CA ALA A 178 -28.40 -21.37 6.05
C ALA A 178 -28.20 -20.35 7.20
N GLY A 179 -27.27 -20.64 8.08
CA GLY A 179 -26.80 -19.71 9.12
C GLY A 179 -25.99 -18.54 8.51
N ARG A 180 -25.74 -17.48 9.30
CA ARG A 180 -25.02 -16.27 8.84
C ARG A 180 -23.64 -16.57 8.24
N LEU A 181 -22.91 -17.53 8.83
CA LEU A 181 -21.58 -17.90 8.34
C LEU A 181 -21.66 -18.67 7.04
N GLN A 182 -22.64 -19.56 6.89
CA GLN A 182 -22.91 -20.29 5.64
C GLN A 182 -23.32 -19.33 4.53
N LEU A 183 -24.22 -18.39 4.82
CA LEU A 183 -24.64 -17.35 3.88
C LEU A 183 -23.43 -16.52 3.40
N PHE A 184 -22.51 -16.17 4.31
CA PHE A 184 -21.30 -15.44 3.93
C PHE A 184 -20.40 -16.26 3.01
N TRP A 185 -20.04 -17.49 3.38
CA TRP A 185 -19.09 -18.29 2.63
C TRP A 185 -19.60 -18.82 1.29
N TYR A 186 -20.88 -19.22 1.25
CA TYR A 186 -21.44 -19.89 0.07
C TYR A 186 -22.24 -18.99 -0.86
N VAL A 187 -22.67 -17.81 -0.37
CA VAL A 187 -23.44 -16.86 -1.19
C VAL A 187 -22.69 -15.53 -1.34
N LEU A 188 -22.46 -14.79 -0.25
CA LEU A 188 -21.93 -13.43 -0.37
C LEU A 188 -20.50 -13.41 -0.91
N LEU A 189 -19.60 -14.23 -0.35
CA LEU A 189 -18.18 -14.22 -0.72
C LEU A 189 -17.94 -14.55 -2.20
N PRO A 190 -18.56 -15.55 -2.82
CA PRO A 190 -18.41 -15.78 -4.25
C PRO A 190 -18.81 -14.58 -5.12
N TYR A 191 -19.89 -13.88 -4.77
CA TYR A 191 -20.32 -12.69 -5.52
C TYR A 191 -19.35 -11.50 -5.37
N ILE A 192 -18.77 -11.29 -4.20
CA ILE A 192 -17.85 -10.15 -3.96
C ILE A 192 -16.39 -10.48 -4.24
N GLN A 193 -16.02 -11.75 -4.42
CA GLN A 193 -14.65 -12.19 -4.66
C GLN A 193 -13.97 -11.47 -5.83
N PRO A 194 -14.59 -11.27 -7.00
CA PRO A 194 -13.98 -10.51 -8.09
C PRO A 194 -13.63 -9.06 -7.67
N THR A 195 -14.53 -8.44 -6.91
CA THR A 195 -14.31 -7.07 -6.40
C THR A 195 -13.17 -7.02 -5.38
N LEU A 196 -13.06 -8.02 -4.49
CA LEU A 196 -11.95 -8.12 -3.55
C LEU A 196 -10.59 -8.27 -4.27
N VAL A 197 -10.54 -9.07 -5.33
CA VAL A 197 -9.33 -9.22 -6.15
C VAL A 197 -8.94 -7.88 -6.79
N VAL A 198 -9.90 -7.18 -7.39
CA VAL A 198 -9.66 -5.86 -8.01
C VAL A 198 -9.23 -4.83 -6.97
N ALA A 199 -9.92 -4.77 -5.82
CA ALA A 199 -9.55 -3.88 -4.72
C ALA A 199 -8.13 -4.16 -4.21
N GLY A 200 -7.80 -5.44 -4.00
CA GLY A 200 -6.46 -5.87 -3.59
C GLY A 200 -5.39 -5.49 -4.60
N LEU A 201 -5.67 -5.58 -5.90
CA LEU A 201 -4.77 -5.18 -6.98
C LEU A 201 -4.47 -3.67 -6.93
N PHE A 202 -5.51 -2.83 -6.82
CA PHE A 202 -5.33 -1.38 -6.67
C PHE A 202 -4.52 -1.05 -5.43
N ARG A 203 -4.83 -1.67 -4.29
CA ARG A 203 -4.09 -1.44 -3.05
C ARG A 203 -2.65 -1.91 -3.12
N LEU A 204 -2.36 -3.03 -3.81
CA LEU A 204 -1.00 -3.50 -4.03
C LEU A 204 -0.18 -2.51 -4.85
N ILE A 205 -0.74 -1.99 -5.95
CA ILE A 205 -0.08 -0.97 -6.78
C ILE A 205 0.20 0.31 -5.96
N ASP A 206 -0.76 0.74 -5.14
CA ASP A 206 -0.60 1.94 -4.32
C ASP A 206 0.37 1.74 -3.15
N SER A 207 0.41 0.55 -2.55
CA SER A 207 1.31 0.26 -1.41
C SER A 207 2.78 0.48 -1.75
N VAL A 208 3.17 0.32 -3.03
CA VAL A 208 4.53 0.60 -3.50
C VAL A 208 4.86 2.10 -3.44
N LYS A 209 3.86 2.97 -3.39
CA LYS A 209 4.01 4.43 -3.33
C LYS A 209 4.00 4.99 -1.90
N ALA A 210 3.97 4.14 -0.86
CA ALA A 210 3.83 4.53 0.55
C ALA A 210 5.05 5.30 1.10
N PHE A 211 5.42 6.43 0.48
CA PHE A 211 6.55 7.26 0.85
C PHE A 211 6.27 8.20 2.04
N PRO A 212 5.15 8.97 2.09
CA PRO A 212 4.95 10.00 3.11
C PRO A 212 4.93 9.44 4.54
N LEU A 213 4.31 8.28 4.75
CA LEU A 213 4.26 7.62 6.06
C LEU A 213 5.66 7.24 6.55
N ILE A 214 6.48 6.61 5.69
CA ILE A 214 7.84 6.22 6.05
C ILE A 214 8.70 7.45 6.33
N TYR A 215 8.64 8.45 5.45
CA TYR A 215 9.43 9.68 5.59
C TYR A 215 9.12 10.43 6.88
N VAL A 216 7.84 10.60 7.24
CA VAL A 216 7.44 11.38 8.42
C VAL A 216 7.56 10.57 9.71
N LEU A 217 7.11 9.30 9.72
CA LEU A 217 7.06 8.52 10.96
C LEU A 217 8.44 8.06 11.40
N THR A 218 9.27 7.52 10.51
CA THR A 218 10.46 6.76 10.87
C THR A 218 11.72 7.16 10.13
N ASN A 219 11.64 7.89 9.00
CA ASN A 219 12.79 8.13 8.11
C ASN A 219 13.53 6.82 7.73
N GLY A 220 12.78 5.72 7.52
CA GLY A 220 13.34 4.40 7.21
C GLY A 220 13.84 3.61 8.42
N GLY A 221 13.86 4.20 9.63
CA GLY A 221 14.41 3.64 10.86
C GLY A 221 13.40 2.83 11.71
N PRO A 222 13.86 2.32 12.85
CA PRO A 222 15.26 2.31 13.33
C PRO A 222 16.18 1.45 12.46
N GLY A 223 17.39 1.90 12.25
CA GLY A 223 18.30 1.29 11.26
C GLY A 223 17.70 1.37 9.85
N THR A 224 17.37 0.23 9.23
CA THR A 224 16.75 0.13 7.90
C THR A 224 15.48 -0.73 7.89
N VAL A 225 14.86 -0.97 9.06
CA VAL A 225 13.74 -1.92 9.20
C VAL A 225 12.43 -1.44 8.56
N THR A 226 12.32 -0.14 8.31
CA THR A 226 11.17 0.47 7.61
C THR A 226 11.58 1.16 6.31
N GLU A 227 12.81 0.95 5.85
CA GLU A 227 13.33 1.54 4.62
C GLU A 227 12.76 0.81 3.40
N VAL A 228 11.63 1.27 2.89
CA VAL A 228 11.02 0.76 1.66
C VAL A 228 11.76 1.23 0.41
N THR A 229 11.56 0.55 -0.72
CA THR A 229 12.35 0.77 -1.95
C THR A 229 12.25 2.19 -2.48
N ASN A 230 11.07 2.82 -2.47
CA ASN A 230 10.92 4.20 -2.94
C ASN A 230 11.59 5.21 -2.01
N TYR A 231 11.60 4.96 -0.69
CA TYR A 231 12.34 5.79 0.27
C TYR A 231 13.85 5.62 0.09
N TYR A 232 14.33 4.39 -0.13
CA TYR A 232 15.73 4.13 -0.45
C TYR A 232 16.16 4.86 -1.74
N ALA A 233 15.36 4.78 -2.81
CA ALA A 233 15.61 5.51 -4.05
C ALA A 233 15.69 7.04 -3.83
N PHE A 234 14.80 7.60 -3.01
CA PHE A 234 14.82 9.01 -2.62
C PHE A 234 16.13 9.39 -1.90
N VAL A 235 16.58 8.57 -0.95
CA VAL A 235 17.84 8.81 -0.22
C VAL A 235 19.04 8.77 -1.18
N GLN A 236 19.07 7.82 -2.12
CA GLN A 236 20.14 7.73 -3.13
C GLN A 236 20.18 8.96 -4.03
N ALA A 237 19.01 9.43 -4.49
CA ALA A 237 18.93 10.60 -5.38
C ALA A 237 19.28 11.91 -4.67
N LEU A 238 18.65 12.19 -3.53
CA LEU A 238 18.69 13.53 -2.92
C LEU A 238 19.75 13.68 -1.86
N ASN A 239 20.05 12.63 -1.08
CA ASN A 239 21.07 12.72 -0.03
C ASN A 239 22.47 12.39 -0.57
N PHE A 240 22.57 11.41 -1.49
CA PHE A 240 23.84 10.97 -2.06
C PHE A 240 24.08 11.47 -3.48
N SER A 241 23.11 12.12 -4.10
CA SER A 241 23.19 12.66 -5.47
C SER A 241 23.44 11.60 -6.57
N PHE A 242 23.12 10.31 -6.33
CA PHE A 242 23.23 9.20 -7.27
C PHE A 242 21.97 9.07 -8.12
N TRP A 243 21.77 10.00 -9.04
CA TRP A 243 20.52 10.07 -9.83
C TRP A 243 20.37 8.91 -10.81
N GLY A 244 21.46 8.50 -11.47
CA GLY A 244 21.44 7.33 -12.36
C GLY A 244 21.02 6.05 -11.63
N TYR A 245 21.62 5.80 -10.48
CA TYR A 245 21.29 4.65 -9.63
C TYR A 245 19.86 4.69 -9.11
N SER A 246 19.41 5.83 -8.60
CA SER A 246 18.02 6.02 -8.16
C SER A 246 17.02 5.83 -9.31
N SER A 247 17.35 6.31 -10.52
CA SER A 247 16.52 6.10 -11.70
C SER A 247 16.43 4.63 -12.10
N ALA A 248 17.51 3.87 -11.94
CA ALA A 248 17.47 2.41 -12.17
C ALA A 248 16.59 1.70 -11.15
N ILE A 249 16.66 2.08 -9.86
CA ILE A 249 15.77 1.56 -8.82
C ILE A 249 14.30 1.87 -9.14
N ALA A 250 13.98 3.12 -9.51
CA ALA A 250 12.63 3.50 -9.90
C ALA A 250 12.13 2.71 -11.13
N THR A 251 12.99 2.47 -12.10
CA THR A 251 12.68 1.62 -13.28
C THR A 251 12.36 0.18 -12.86
N LEU A 252 13.17 -0.40 -11.96
CA LEU A 252 12.93 -1.74 -11.42
C LEU A 252 11.61 -1.80 -10.64
N MET A 253 11.26 -0.77 -9.87
CA MET A 253 9.98 -0.68 -9.16
C MET A 253 8.80 -0.67 -10.14
N VAL A 254 8.86 0.15 -11.19
CA VAL A 254 7.81 0.21 -12.22
C VAL A 254 7.67 -1.13 -12.91
N ALA A 255 8.80 -1.76 -13.31
CA ALA A 255 8.79 -3.09 -13.93
C ALA A 255 8.19 -4.15 -13.00
N GLY A 256 8.52 -4.12 -11.70
CA GLY A 256 7.96 -5.01 -10.69
C GLY A 256 6.44 -4.86 -10.54
N VAL A 257 5.94 -3.62 -10.46
CA VAL A 257 4.50 -3.34 -10.38
C VAL A 257 3.77 -3.81 -11.64
N LEU A 258 4.32 -3.55 -12.83
CA LEU A 258 3.73 -4.00 -14.10
C LEU A 258 3.67 -5.53 -14.18
N LEU A 259 4.75 -6.21 -13.78
CA LEU A 259 4.81 -7.68 -13.76
C LEU A 259 3.76 -8.25 -12.79
N LEU A 260 3.68 -7.73 -11.56
CA LEU A 260 2.69 -8.17 -10.58
C LEU A 260 1.26 -7.94 -11.09
N SER A 261 0.98 -6.76 -11.66
CA SER A 261 -0.33 -6.44 -12.23
C SER A 261 -0.71 -7.38 -13.36
N TRP A 262 0.24 -7.73 -14.22
CA TRP A 262 0.05 -8.68 -15.32
C TRP A 262 -0.23 -10.10 -14.81
N ILE A 263 0.55 -10.58 -13.81
CA ILE A 263 0.35 -11.91 -13.21
C ILE A 263 -1.05 -12.01 -12.60
N ILE A 264 -1.43 -11.04 -11.75
CA ILE A 264 -2.72 -11.07 -11.06
C ILE A 264 -3.87 -10.93 -12.08
N GLY A 265 -3.71 -10.08 -13.09
CA GLY A 265 -4.70 -9.92 -14.16
C GLY A 265 -4.94 -11.23 -14.94
N ARG A 266 -3.88 -11.98 -15.22
CA ARG A 266 -4.02 -13.30 -15.88
C ARG A 266 -4.72 -14.33 -14.98
N LEU A 267 -4.30 -14.45 -13.72
CA LEU A 267 -4.92 -15.37 -12.76
C LEU A 267 -6.43 -15.07 -12.52
N GLY A 268 -6.82 -13.80 -12.64
CA GLY A 268 -8.23 -13.40 -12.55
C GLY A 268 -9.04 -13.66 -13.84
N ALA A 269 -8.39 -13.69 -15.01
CA ALA A 269 -9.04 -13.95 -16.28
C ALA A 269 -9.33 -15.45 -16.50
N ASP A 270 -8.38 -16.33 -16.14
CA ASP A 270 -8.53 -17.78 -16.33
C ASP A 270 -9.70 -18.37 -15.54
N ARG A 271 -10.02 -17.82 -14.36
CA ARG A 271 -11.17 -18.26 -13.55
C ARG A 271 -12.53 -17.91 -14.14
N ARG A 272 -12.62 -16.96 -15.09
CA ARG A 272 -13.88 -16.59 -15.78
C ARG A 272 -14.18 -17.43 -17.00
N LEU A 273 -13.22 -18.25 -17.45
CA LEU A 273 -13.39 -19.13 -18.62
C LEU A 273 -13.81 -20.55 -18.21
N ASP A 274 -13.73 -20.87 -16.90
CA ASP A 274 -14.10 -22.18 -16.35
C ASP A 274 -15.53 -22.20 -15.72
N ASP A 275 -16.19 -21.03 -15.62
CA ASP A 275 -17.59 -20.85 -15.21
C ASP A 275 -18.50 -20.59 -16.43
#